data_88f313668f1bb38bff1b538a9d27088c
#
_entry.id   88f313668f1bb38bff1b538a9d27088c
#
_cell.length_a   1.000
_cell.length_b   1.000
_cell.length_c   1.000
_cell.angle_alpha   90.00
_cell.angle_beta   90.00
_cell.angle_gamma   90.00
#
_symmetry.space_group_name_H-M   'P 1'
#
loop_
_entity.id
_entity.type
_entity.pdbx_description
1 polymer ?
#
loop_
_entity_poly.entity_id
_entity_poly.type
_entity_poly.pdbx_seq_one_letter_code
_entity_poly.pdbx_strand_id
1 'polypeptide(L)'
;SADYIIDMGPGAGESGGKIIAKGNLNNIIKSTKSITGAYLSHKKIIDNSKNRNLLNKKYIKVYGASENNLDNIDIKIPLGLFVAITGVSGSGKSTLVNEIIYKSIAQKINKSKNTPGKFKSIDGIEFIDKIVNIDQSPIGRTPRSNPATYTGTFTYIRELFANLPESKSRGYKPGRFSFNVKGGRCENCSGDGVINIEMQFLPDVSISCDSCKGKRYNREGLEIKMRGKNISDILSMSVEQASEFFSNIPSIKNKLETLKNVGLGYIKLGQPSTQLSGGEAQ
;
A
#
# COMPACT_ATOMS: atom_id res chain seq x y z
N SER A 1 19.53 10.95 -17.39
CA SER A 1 20.76 10.74 -18.20
C SER A 1 21.58 9.63 -17.55
N ALA A 2 21.45 8.40 -18.04
CA ALA A 2 22.26 7.27 -17.66
C ALA A 2 23.03 6.78 -18.91
N ASP A 3 24.30 6.45 -18.74
CA ASP A 3 25.15 5.95 -19.81
C ASP A 3 24.92 4.48 -20.11
N TYR A 4 24.51 3.72 -19.06
CA TYR A 4 24.18 2.30 -19.14
C TYR A 4 22.90 2.00 -18.37
N ILE A 5 21.99 1.26 -18.99
CA ILE A 5 20.66 0.94 -18.47
C ILE A 5 20.52 -0.58 -18.39
N ILE A 6 19.98 -1.06 -17.29
CA ILE A 6 19.55 -2.45 -17.11
C ILE A 6 18.05 -2.44 -16.86
N ASP A 7 17.29 -3.02 -17.80
CA ASP A 7 15.84 -3.11 -17.73
C ASP A 7 15.43 -4.48 -17.19
N MET A 8 14.71 -4.47 -16.06
CA MET A 8 14.28 -5.67 -15.33
C MET A 8 12.81 -5.97 -15.58
N GLY A 9 12.45 -7.24 -15.66
CA GLY A 9 11.08 -7.67 -15.89
C GLY A 9 10.94 -9.18 -16.11
N PRO A 10 9.94 -9.63 -16.94
CA PRO A 10 8.95 -8.82 -17.68
C PRO A 10 7.83 -8.26 -16.81
N GLY A 11 7.52 -8.90 -15.68
CA GLY A 11 6.50 -8.50 -14.72
C GLY A 11 7.07 -8.22 -13.34
N ALA A 12 6.21 -8.24 -12.33
CA ALA A 12 6.56 -8.08 -10.92
C ALA A 12 6.47 -9.43 -10.17
N GLY A 13 7.10 -9.52 -8.99
CA GLY A 13 7.07 -10.73 -8.15
C GLY A 13 7.67 -11.94 -8.85
N GLU A 14 6.98 -13.07 -8.84
CA GLU A 14 7.43 -14.34 -9.44
C GLU A 14 7.62 -14.26 -10.96
N SER A 15 6.93 -13.34 -11.62
CA SER A 15 7.05 -13.10 -13.06
C SER A 15 8.17 -12.13 -13.42
N GLY A 16 8.89 -11.60 -12.44
CA GLY A 16 9.99 -10.65 -12.60
C GLY A 16 11.38 -11.28 -12.52
N GLY A 17 12.35 -10.48 -12.09
CA GLY A 17 13.70 -10.95 -11.73
C GLY A 17 14.61 -11.28 -12.92
N LYS A 18 14.22 -10.93 -14.16
CA LYS A 18 15.01 -11.20 -15.36
C LYS A 18 15.51 -9.90 -16.01
N ILE A 19 16.70 -9.91 -16.57
CA ILE A 19 17.17 -8.82 -17.42
C ILE A 19 16.49 -8.94 -18.78
N ILE A 20 15.65 -7.95 -19.13
CA ILE A 20 14.91 -7.89 -20.39
C ILE A 20 15.73 -7.22 -21.49
N ALA A 21 16.43 -6.14 -21.13
CA ALA A 21 17.34 -5.44 -22.01
C ALA A 21 18.46 -4.79 -21.19
N LYS A 22 19.63 -4.59 -21.79
CA LYS A 22 20.74 -3.88 -21.17
C LYS A 22 21.58 -3.16 -22.24
N GLY A 23 22.24 -2.08 -21.85
CA GLY A 23 23.13 -1.32 -22.71
C GLY A 23 22.84 0.18 -22.66
N ASN A 24 23.23 0.90 -23.70
CA ASN A 24 22.91 2.32 -23.83
C ASN A 24 21.43 2.53 -24.23
N LEU A 25 21.01 3.79 -24.29
CA LEU A 25 19.63 4.17 -24.63
C LEU A 25 19.14 3.52 -25.94
N ASN A 26 19.96 3.47 -26.97
CA ASN A 26 19.61 2.90 -28.26
C ASN A 26 19.35 1.39 -28.18
N ASN A 27 20.08 0.66 -27.33
CA ASN A 27 19.88 -0.77 -27.10
C ASN A 27 18.52 -1.02 -26.43
N ILE A 28 18.14 -0.19 -25.48
CA ILE A 28 16.84 -0.30 -24.79
C ILE A 28 15.70 0.01 -25.74
N ILE A 29 15.79 1.08 -26.53
CA ILE A 29 14.76 1.48 -27.51
C ILE A 29 14.55 0.40 -28.59
N LYS A 30 15.61 -0.27 -29.04
CA LYS A 30 15.53 -1.34 -30.04
C LYS A 30 14.96 -2.65 -29.49
N SER A 31 14.96 -2.84 -28.19
CA SER A 31 14.45 -4.08 -27.58
C SER A 31 12.92 -4.17 -27.70
N THR A 32 12.44 -5.20 -28.37
CA THR A 32 11.00 -5.47 -28.52
C THR A 32 10.34 -5.97 -27.23
N LYS A 33 11.11 -6.45 -26.27
CA LYS A 33 10.66 -6.97 -24.99
C LYS A 33 10.63 -5.90 -23.90
N SER A 34 11.32 -4.79 -24.09
CA SER A 34 11.42 -3.72 -23.10
C SER A 34 10.22 -2.80 -23.14
N ILE A 35 9.44 -2.79 -22.04
CA ILE A 35 8.35 -1.82 -21.86
C ILE A 35 8.94 -0.41 -21.72
N THR A 36 10.05 -0.27 -21.00
CA THR A 36 10.82 0.99 -20.91
C THR A 36 11.21 1.51 -22.28
N GLY A 37 11.75 0.63 -23.13
CA GLY A 37 12.10 0.98 -24.51
C GLY A 37 10.91 1.38 -25.36
N ALA A 38 9.74 0.76 -25.16
CA ALA A 38 8.53 1.11 -25.86
C ALA A 38 8.02 2.52 -25.51
N TYR A 39 8.14 2.96 -24.25
CA TYR A 39 7.82 4.33 -23.84
C TYR A 39 8.88 5.33 -24.29
N LEU A 40 10.14 5.01 -24.16
CA LEU A 40 11.25 5.89 -24.60
C LEU A 40 11.25 6.10 -26.12
N SER A 41 10.79 5.12 -26.90
CA SER A 41 10.64 5.24 -28.37
C SER A 41 9.30 5.85 -28.79
N HIS A 42 8.44 6.27 -27.87
CA HIS A 42 7.09 6.74 -28.13
C HIS A 42 6.17 5.74 -28.84
N LYS A 43 6.53 4.45 -28.92
CA LYS A 43 5.63 3.38 -29.39
C LYS A 43 4.45 3.14 -28.44
N LYS A 44 4.71 3.36 -27.13
CA LYS A 44 3.67 3.46 -26.11
C LYS A 44 3.68 4.87 -25.52
N ILE A 45 2.50 5.44 -25.41
CA ILE A 45 2.28 6.76 -24.78
C ILE A 45 1.15 6.63 -23.78
N ILE A 46 1.20 7.44 -22.71
CA ILE A 46 0.05 7.64 -21.83
C ILE A 46 -0.79 8.71 -22.50
N ASP A 47 -1.93 8.31 -23.05
CA ASP A 47 -2.79 9.24 -23.76
C ASP A 47 -3.44 10.23 -22.78
N ASN A 48 -3.22 11.51 -23.02
CA ASN A 48 -3.88 12.57 -22.29
C ASN A 48 -5.18 12.93 -22.99
N SER A 49 -6.31 12.71 -22.32
CA SER A 49 -7.62 13.18 -22.79
C SER A 49 -7.52 14.65 -23.25
N LYS A 50 -7.77 14.88 -24.54
CA LYS A 50 -7.74 16.24 -25.12
C LYS A 50 -8.92 17.12 -24.65
N ASN A 51 -9.98 16.49 -24.15
CA ASN A 51 -11.17 17.16 -23.66
C ASN A 51 -11.07 17.38 -22.14
N ARG A 52 -10.36 18.42 -21.74
CA ARG A 52 -10.40 18.90 -20.37
C ARG A 52 -11.61 19.82 -20.21
N ASN A 53 -12.58 19.44 -19.39
CA ASN A 53 -13.68 20.31 -19.00
C ASN A 53 -13.17 21.46 -18.11
N LEU A 54 -12.63 22.50 -18.75
CA LEU A 54 -12.21 23.74 -18.08
C LEU A 54 -13.40 24.57 -17.55
N LEU A 55 -14.63 24.10 -17.75
CA LEU A 55 -15.86 24.84 -17.49
C LEU A 55 -16.40 24.73 -16.07
N ASN A 56 -15.75 23.97 -15.18
CA ASN A 56 -16.19 23.93 -13.79
C ASN A 56 -15.71 25.19 -13.06
N LYS A 57 -16.62 26.17 -12.86
CA LYS A 57 -16.35 27.45 -12.17
C LYS A 57 -16.25 27.32 -10.65
N LYS A 58 -16.14 26.09 -10.11
CA LYS A 58 -15.99 25.84 -8.67
C LYS A 58 -14.53 25.77 -8.30
N TYR A 59 -14.17 26.44 -7.21
CA TYR A 59 -12.79 26.55 -6.73
C TYR A 59 -12.75 26.37 -5.22
N ILE A 60 -11.67 25.81 -4.72
CA ILE A 60 -11.21 26.05 -3.36
C ILE A 60 -10.34 27.29 -3.40
N LYS A 61 -10.65 28.26 -2.55
CA LYS A 61 -9.89 29.50 -2.42
C LYS A 61 -9.31 29.57 -1.02
N VAL A 62 -8.01 29.70 -0.92
CA VAL A 62 -7.29 29.92 0.35
C VAL A 62 -6.77 31.35 0.33
N TYR A 63 -6.99 32.07 1.40
CA TYR A 63 -6.56 33.46 1.54
C TYR A 63 -5.59 33.56 2.71
N GLY A 64 -4.51 34.32 2.48
CA GLY A 64 -3.56 34.71 3.49
C GLY A 64 -2.83 33.51 4.13
N ALA A 65 -2.47 32.51 3.36
CA ALA A 65 -1.70 31.37 3.84
C ALA A 65 -0.31 31.80 4.30
N SER A 66 0.01 31.62 5.59
CA SER A 66 1.21 32.18 6.23
C SER A 66 1.88 31.20 7.20
N GLU A 67 1.64 29.91 7.05
CA GLU A 67 2.32 28.89 7.86
C GLU A 67 3.73 28.62 7.35
N ASN A 68 4.68 28.41 8.27
CA ASN A 68 6.10 28.19 7.99
C ASN A 68 6.68 29.30 7.08
N ASN A 69 7.11 28.93 5.86
CA ASN A 69 7.73 29.83 4.89
C ASN A 69 6.74 30.41 3.85
N LEU A 70 5.43 30.23 4.05
CA LEU A 70 4.44 30.85 3.18
C LEU A 70 4.27 32.33 3.53
N ASP A 71 4.37 33.21 2.54
CA ASP A 71 4.34 34.64 2.70
C ASP A 71 2.96 35.21 2.33
N ASN A 72 1.97 34.96 3.21
CA ASN A 72 0.60 35.51 3.11
C ASN A 72 -0.02 35.36 1.71
N ILE A 73 0.13 34.15 1.11
CA ILE A 73 -0.29 33.89 -0.27
C ILE A 73 -1.78 33.59 -0.38
N ASP A 74 -2.37 34.07 -1.47
CA ASP A 74 -3.72 33.71 -1.91
C ASP A 74 -3.67 32.73 -3.08
N ILE A 75 -4.50 31.67 -3.04
CA ILE A 75 -4.52 30.66 -4.09
C ILE A 75 -5.95 30.23 -4.43
N LYS A 76 -6.17 29.93 -5.72
CA LYS A 76 -7.41 29.34 -6.24
C LYS A 76 -7.10 27.99 -6.87
N ILE A 77 -7.73 26.93 -6.36
CA ILE A 77 -7.58 25.57 -6.84
C ILE A 77 -8.88 25.17 -7.54
N PRO A 78 -8.85 24.95 -8.86
CA PRO A 78 -10.04 24.53 -9.60
C PRO A 78 -10.45 23.11 -9.21
N LEU A 79 -11.75 22.87 -9.04
CA LEU A 79 -12.33 21.56 -8.78
C LEU A 79 -12.63 20.79 -10.07
N GLY A 80 -12.62 19.46 -9.98
CA GLY A 80 -12.88 18.57 -11.12
C GLY A 80 -11.70 18.44 -12.10
N LEU A 81 -10.51 18.89 -11.70
CA LEU A 81 -9.29 18.82 -12.49
C LEU A 81 -8.16 18.13 -11.70
N PHE A 82 -7.19 17.59 -12.45
CA PHE A 82 -5.90 17.21 -11.89
C PHE A 82 -5.03 18.46 -11.74
N VAL A 83 -4.73 18.83 -10.50
CA VAL A 83 -3.93 20.01 -10.16
C VAL A 83 -2.58 19.58 -9.61
N ALA A 84 -1.49 20.00 -10.22
CA ALA A 84 -0.13 19.74 -9.76
C ALA A 84 0.44 21.00 -9.09
N ILE A 85 0.96 20.85 -7.85
CA ILE A 85 1.70 21.87 -7.13
C ILE A 85 3.17 21.52 -7.19
N THR A 86 3.96 22.30 -7.90
CA THR A 86 5.37 22.07 -8.21
C THR A 86 6.28 23.14 -7.61
N GLY A 87 7.57 22.88 -7.58
CA GLY A 87 8.59 23.81 -7.07
C GLY A 87 9.78 23.06 -6.46
N VAL A 88 10.84 23.77 -6.13
CA VAL A 88 12.05 23.21 -5.50
C VAL A 88 11.75 22.65 -4.11
N SER A 89 12.64 21.81 -3.58
CA SER A 89 12.51 21.32 -2.20
C SER A 89 12.55 22.50 -1.21
N GLY A 90 11.69 22.45 -0.18
CA GLY A 90 11.59 23.55 0.80
C GLY A 90 10.76 24.75 0.36
N SER A 91 10.15 24.79 -0.85
CA SER A 91 9.36 25.94 -1.32
C SER A 91 7.97 26.09 -0.70
N GLY A 92 7.60 25.29 0.29
CA GLY A 92 6.31 25.41 0.99
C GLY A 92 5.17 24.57 0.41
N LYS A 93 5.41 23.71 -0.61
CA LYS A 93 4.37 22.85 -1.23
C LYS A 93 3.63 21.99 -0.19
N SER A 94 4.36 21.25 0.62
CA SER A 94 3.78 20.39 1.65
C SER A 94 3.07 21.18 2.75
N THR A 95 3.58 22.36 3.08
CA THR A 95 2.93 23.27 4.01
C THR A 95 1.57 23.71 3.48
N LEU A 96 1.51 24.14 2.23
CA LEU A 96 0.26 24.57 1.60
C LEU A 96 -0.73 23.39 1.49
N VAL A 97 -0.30 22.25 0.95
CA VAL A 97 -1.19 21.11 0.66
C VAL A 97 -1.60 20.37 1.94
N ASN A 98 -0.63 19.96 2.76
CA ASN A 98 -0.91 19.09 3.90
C ASN A 98 -1.32 19.87 5.14
N GLU A 99 -0.58 20.95 5.47
CA GLU A 99 -0.82 21.69 6.71
C GLU A 99 -2.02 22.62 6.61
N ILE A 100 -2.27 23.25 5.46
CA ILE A 100 -3.38 24.20 5.31
C ILE A 100 -4.57 23.54 4.64
N ILE A 101 -4.47 23.15 3.35
CA ILE A 101 -5.62 22.69 2.56
C ILE A 101 -6.21 21.40 3.12
N TYR A 102 -5.39 20.37 3.24
CA TYR A 102 -5.87 19.05 3.72
C TYR A 102 -6.45 19.14 5.12
N LYS A 103 -5.71 19.73 6.08
CA LYS A 103 -6.18 19.80 7.47
C LYS A 103 -7.45 20.65 7.62
N SER A 104 -7.56 21.77 6.89
CA SER A 104 -8.77 22.60 6.91
C SER A 104 -10.00 21.86 6.38
N ILE A 105 -9.87 21.17 5.27
CA ILE A 105 -10.94 20.39 4.67
C ILE A 105 -11.29 19.19 5.57
N ALA A 106 -10.28 18.45 6.07
CA ALA A 106 -10.48 17.31 6.95
C ALA A 106 -11.14 17.71 8.29
N GLN A 107 -10.80 18.89 8.84
CA GLN A 107 -11.45 19.41 10.04
C GLN A 107 -12.93 19.68 9.79
N LYS A 108 -13.29 20.27 8.64
CA LYS A 108 -14.68 20.64 8.33
C LYS A 108 -15.53 19.41 7.92
N ILE A 109 -14.99 18.51 7.09
CA ILE A 109 -15.73 17.37 6.55
C ILE A 109 -15.68 16.17 7.51
N ASN A 110 -14.48 15.77 7.95
CA ASN A 110 -14.25 14.57 8.73
C ASN A 110 -14.24 14.82 10.25
N LYS A 111 -14.48 16.08 10.70
CA LYS A 111 -14.36 16.49 12.11
C LYS A 111 -13.01 16.10 12.74
N SER A 112 -11.95 16.17 11.94
CA SER A 112 -10.59 15.87 12.39
C SER A 112 -10.17 16.84 13.50
N LYS A 113 -9.46 16.32 14.51
CA LYS A 113 -8.90 17.13 15.60
C LYS A 113 -7.61 17.85 15.23
N ASN A 114 -7.05 17.60 14.06
CA ASN A 114 -5.82 18.22 13.60
C ASN A 114 -6.06 19.70 13.28
N THR A 115 -5.29 20.58 13.91
CA THR A 115 -5.36 22.01 13.68
C THR A 115 -4.66 22.35 12.37
N PRO A 116 -5.32 23.09 11.46
CA PRO A 116 -4.67 23.61 10.27
C PRO A 116 -3.57 24.62 10.61
N GLY A 117 -2.62 24.81 9.69
CA GLY A 117 -1.63 25.88 9.76
C GLY A 117 -2.27 27.26 9.61
N LYS A 118 -1.46 28.32 9.72
CA LYS A 118 -1.93 29.72 9.72
C LYS A 118 -2.40 30.17 8.33
N PHE A 119 -3.63 30.64 8.25
CA PHE A 119 -4.24 31.29 7.07
C PHE A 119 -5.40 32.18 7.51
N LYS A 120 -5.89 33.08 6.65
CA LYS A 120 -7.01 34.00 6.97
C LYS A 120 -8.36 33.32 6.81
N SER A 121 -8.65 32.77 5.63
CA SER A 121 -9.89 32.07 5.34
C SER A 121 -9.75 31.05 4.21
N ILE A 122 -10.71 30.13 4.14
CA ILE A 122 -10.83 29.16 3.06
C ILE A 122 -12.29 29.04 2.64
N ASP A 123 -12.54 29.19 1.33
CA ASP A 123 -13.86 29.08 0.72
C ASP A 123 -13.94 27.89 -0.24
N GLY A 124 -15.16 27.41 -0.54
CA GLY A 124 -15.41 26.37 -1.52
C GLY A 124 -15.37 24.95 -0.95
N ILE A 125 -15.20 24.79 0.37
CA ILE A 125 -15.21 23.45 1.01
C ILE A 125 -16.60 22.79 0.87
N GLU A 126 -17.66 23.56 0.75
CA GLU A 126 -19.04 23.09 0.55
C GLU A 126 -19.23 22.29 -0.75
N PHE A 127 -18.29 22.38 -1.67
CA PHE A 127 -18.31 21.62 -2.93
C PHE A 127 -17.58 20.29 -2.83
N ILE A 128 -17.09 19.91 -1.65
CA ILE A 128 -16.32 18.68 -1.43
C ILE A 128 -17.09 17.76 -0.49
N ASP A 129 -17.38 16.56 -0.95
CA ASP A 129 -18.07 15.53 -0.17
C ASP A 129 -17.09 14.71 0.69
N LYS A 130 -15.87 14.49 0.18
CA LYS A 130 -14.86 13.64 0.82
C LYS A 130 -13.45 14.10 0.48
N ILE A 131 -12.56 13.96 1.44
CA ILE A 131 -11.11 14.14 1.24
C ILE A 131 -10.36 12.86 1.57
N VAL A 132 -9.41 12.50 0.72
CA VAL A 132 -8.50 11.37 0.92
C VAL A 132 -7.08 11.89 0.84
N ASN A 133 -6.28 11.61 1.86
CA ASN A 133 -4.85 11.86 1.84
C ASN A 133 -4.13 10.57 1.44
N ILE A 134 -3.26 10.67 0.46
CA ILE A 134 -2.44 9.55 -0.01
C ILE A 134 -0.98 9.99 0.15
N ASP A 135 -0.20 9.23 0.89
CA ASP A 135 1.22 9.48 1.12
C ASP A 135 2.02 8.18 1.02
N GLN A 136 3.33 8.28 1.08
CA GLN A 136 4.26 7.14 1.01
C GLN A 136 4.68 6.66 2.41
N SER A 137 3.93 7.02 3.43
CA SER A 137 4.21 6.56 4.79
C SER A 137 4.04 5.04 4.91
N PRO A 138 4.89 4.37 5.67
CA PRO A 138 4.73 2.94 5.91
C PRO A 138 3.35 2.62 6.51
N ILE A 139 2.65 1.63 5.97
CA ILE A 139 1.34 1.17 6.44
C ILE A 139 1.40 0.66 7.90
N GLY A 140 2.58 0.35 8.39
CA GLY A 140 2.84 -0.07 9.76
C GLY A 140 4.34 -0.18 10.04
N ARG A 141 4.68 -0.13 11.33
CA ARG A 141 6.08 -0.14 11.79
C ARG A 141 6.55 -1.50 12.29
N THR A 142 5.70 -2.51 12.23
CA THR A 142 6.00 -3.84 12.77
C THR A 142 5.85 -4.93 11.70
N PRO A 143 6.54 -6.06 11.81
CA PRO A 143 6.38 -7.21 10.92
C PRO A 143 4.96 -7.80 10.91
N ARG A 144 4.12 -7.42 11.88
CA ARG A 144 2.72 -7.88 12.03
C ARG A 144 1.75 -7.14 11.11
N SER A 145 2.12 -5.94 10.68
CA SER A 145 1.36 -5.20 9.67
C SER A 145 1.64 -5.78 8.31
N ASN A 146 0.59 -6.16 7.58
CA ASN A 146 0.69 -6.74 6.25
C ASN A 146 -0.57 -6.41 5.43
N PRO A 147 -0.58 -6.63 4.10
CA PRO A 147 -1.73 -6.35 3.25
C PRO A 147 -3.04 -6.97 3.74
N ALA A 148 -3.01 -8.22 4.22
CA ALA A 148 -4.22 -8.89 4.70
C ALA A 148 -4.81 -8.23 5.96
N THR A 149 -3.96 -7.77 6.89
CA THR A 149 -4.42 -7.10 8.13
C THR A 149 -4.88 -5.68 7.85
N TYR A 150 -4.16 -4.94 7.01
CA TYR A 150 -4.48 -3.54 6.70
C TYR A 150 -5.82 -3.41 5.96
N THR A 151 -6.07 -4.26 4.98
CA THR A 151 -7.35 -4.26 4.24
C THR A 151 -8.51 -4.85 5.03
N GLY A 152 -8.25 -5.42 6.20
CA GLY A 152 -9.23 -6.14 7.01
C GLY A 152 -9.65 -7.50 6.40
N THR A 153 -9.00 -7.96 5.34
CA THR A 153 -9.26 -9.25 4.69
C THR A 153 -8.99 -10.42 5.64
N PHE A 154 -7.97 -10.27 6.48
CA PHE A 154 -7.55 -11.31 7.42
C PHE A 154 -8.62 -11.65 8.47
N THR A 155 -9.48 -10.72 8.83
CA THR A 155 -10.60 -10.99 9.75
C THR A 155 -11.54 -12.04 9.16
N TYR A 156 -11.97 -11.87 7.93
CA TYR A 156 -12.83 -12.84 7.24
C TYR A 156 -12.14 -14.19 7.03
N ILE A 157 -10.85 -14.19 6.71
CA ILE A 157 -10.07 -15.44 6.58
C ILE A 157 -10.05 -16.21 7.90
N ARG A 158 -9.81 -15.56 9.03
CA ARG A 158 -9.82 -16.20 10.36
C ARG A 158 -11.17 -16.75 10.72
N GLU A 159 -12.25 -16.05 10.41
CA GLU A 159 -13.62 -16.51 10.62
C GLU A 159 -13.93 -17.76 9.79
N LEU A 160 -13.50 -17.78 8.54
CA LEU A 160 -13.65 -18.97 7.70
C LEU A 160 -12.93 -20.18 8.28
N PHE A 161 -11.67 -20.01 8.70
CA PHE A 161 -10.92 -21.10 9.32
C PHE A 161 -11.56 -21.60 10.61
N ALA A 162 -12.11 -20.71 11.44
CA ALA A 162 -12.82 -21.08 12.65
C ALA A 162 -14.14 -21.84 12.37
N ASN A 163 -14.76 -21.60 11.22
CA ASN A 163 -15.99 -22.24 10.81
C ASN A 163 -15.81 -23.62 10.13
N LEU A 164 -14.56 -24.02 9.85
CA LEU A 164 -14.31 -25.35 9.30
C LEU A 164 -14.75 -26.46 10.28
N PRO A 165 -15.23 -27.60 9.79
CA PRO A 165 -15.70 -28.69 10.66
C PRO A 165 -14.66 -29.13 11.69
N GLU A 166 -13.41 -29.27 11.28
CA GLU A 166 -12.30 -29.65 12.16
C GLU A 166 -12.01 -28.58 13.23
N SER A 167 -12.11 -27.30 12.90
CA SER A 167 -11.95 -26.20 13.86
C SER A 167 -13.08 -26.23 14.91
N LYS A 168 -14.31 -26.47 14.46
CA LYS A 168 -15.47 -26.55 15.35
C LYS A 168 -15.38 -27.76 16.29
N SER A 169 -14.96 -28.93 15.81
CA SER A 169 -14.78 -30.13 16.65
C SER A 169 -13.70 -29.94 17.72
N ARG A 170 -12.67 -29.11 17.43
CA ARG A 170 -11.61 -28.75 18.38
C ARG A 170 -11.93 -27.51 19.24
N GLY A 171 -13.09 -26.88 19.06
CA GLY A 171 -13.49 -25.67 19.79
C GLY A 171 -12.65 -24.42 19.42
N TYR A 172 -12.06 -24.38 18.24
CA TYR A 172 -11.19 -23.29 17.81
C TYR A 172 -12.01 -22.07 17.40
N LYS A 173 -11.71 -20.91 18.00
CA LYS A 173 -12.30 -19.62 17.70
C LYS A 173 -11.39 -18.82 16.72
N PRO A 174 -11.86 -17.74 16.09
CA PRO A 174 -11.06 -16.92 15.16
C PRO A 174 -9.71 -16.44 15.72
N GLY A 175 -9.60 -16.26 17.05
CA GLY A 175 -8.36 -15.93 17.75
C GLY A 175 -7.27 -16.98 17.58
N ARG A 176 -7.62 -18.25 17.41
CA ARG A 176 -6.67 -19.35 17.17
C ARG A 176 -5.89 -19.17 15.86
N PHE A 177 -6.51 -18.51 14.90
CA PHE A 177 -5.94 -18.22 13.58
C PHE A 177 -5.33 -16.82 13.49
N SER A 178 -5.04 -16.18 14.64
CA SER A 178 -4.35 -14.91 14.72
C SER A 178 -2.91 -15.09 15.16
N PHE A 179 -1.97 -14.56 14.39
CA PHE A 179 -0.56 -14.52 14.79
C PHE A 179 -0.26 -13.44 15.85
N ASN A 180 -1.25 -12.63 16.25
CA ASN A 180 -1.11 -11.61 17.30
C ASN A 180 -1.60 -12.08 18.66
N VAL A 181 -2.35 -13.18 18.75
CA VAL A 181 -3.03 -13.63 19.96
C VAL A 181 -2.36 -14.91 20.47
N LYS A 182 -2.16 -15.00 21.79
CA LYS A 182 -1.69 -16.23 22.45
C LYS A 182 -2.61 -17.41 22.14
N GLY A 183 -2.05 -18.59 22.07
CA GLY A 183 -2.76 -19.85 21.80
C GLY A 183 -2.78 -20.26 20.34
N GLY A 184 -2.69 -19.36 19.37
CA GLY A 184 -2.58 -19.70 17.93
C GLY A 184 -1.22 -19.36 17.34
N ARG A 185 -0.56 -18.34 17.88
CA ARG A 185 0.75 -17.88 17.41
C ARG A 185 1.89 -18.79 17.89
N CYS A 186 3.00 -18.72 17.20
CA CYS A 186 4.26 -19.25 17.71
C CYS A 186 4.73 -18.40 18.91
N GLU A 187 4.88 -18.99 20.06
CA GLU A 187 5.26 -18.24 21.28
C GLU A 187 6.75 -17.85 21.25
N ASN A 188 7.62 -18.59 20.55
CA ASN A 188 9.05 -18.27 20.47
C ASN A 188 9.31 -16.92 19.77
N CYS A 189 8.65 -16.65 18.64
CA CYS A 189 8.75 -15.37 17.93
C CYS A 189 7.54 -14.46 18.18
N SER A 190 6.66 -14.82 19.11
CA SER A 190 5.44 -14.07 19.40
C SER A 190 4.57 -13.77 18.16
N GLY A 191 4.68 -14.59 17.12
CA GLY A 191 3.92 -14.45 15.86
C GLY A 191 4.60 -13.58 14.79
N ASP A 192 5.82 -13.09 15.01
CA ASP A 192 6.54 -12.28 14.02
C ASP A 192 7.11 -13.11 12.87
N GLY A 193 7.34 -14.42 13.12
CA GLY A 193 7.97 -15.33 12.16
C GLY A 193 9.49 -15.17 12.09
N VAL A 194 10.01 -14.09 12.66
CA VAL A 194 11.43 -13.75 12.73
C VAL A 194 11.82 -13.42 14.15
N ILE A 195 13.09 -13.56 14.46
CA ILE A 195 13.71 -13.12 15.72
C ILE A 195 14.67 -12.00 15.35
N ASN A 196 14.50 -10.84 15.96
CA ASN A 196 15.40 -9.70 15.77
C ASN A 196 16.51 -9.79 16.80
N ILE A 197 17.73 -9.72 16.31
CA ILE A 197 18.95 -9.65 17.14
C ILE A 197 19.40 -8.21 17.09
N GLU A 198 19.23 -7.51 18.22
CA GLU A 198 19.71 -6.14 18.39
C GLU A 198 21.25 -6.13 18.49
N MET A 199 21.88 -5.32 17.68
CA MET A 199 23.33 -5.18 17.64
C MET A 199 23.69 -3.73 18.02
N GLN A 200 24.49 -3.57 19.10
CA GLN A 200 24.78 -2.25 19.69
C GLN A 200 25.41 -1.23 18.72
N PHE A 201 26.15 -1.67 17.69
CA PHE A 201 26.87 -0.80 16.76
C PHE A 201 26.62 -1.12 15.27
N LEU A 202 25.79 -2.11 14.98
CA LEU A 202 25.44 -2.55 13.63
C LEU A 202 23.92 -2.54 13.46
N PRO A 203 23.41 -2.50 12.22
CA PRO A 203 21.99 -2.66 11.97
C PRO A 203 21.48 -4.00 12.56
N ASP A 204 20.29 -3.97 13.14
CA ASP A 204 19.63 -5.17 13.65
C ASP A 204 19.50 -6.25 12.58
N VAL A 205 19.75 -7.49 12.96
CA VAL A 205 19.64 -8.64 12.07
C VAL A 205 18.37 -9.42 12.40
N SER A 206 17.52 -9.61 11.38
CA SER A 206 16.33 -10.45 11.50
C SER A 206 16.59 -11.84 10.93
N ILE A 207 16.47 -12.87 11.76
CA ILE A 207 16.61 -14.26 11.36
C ILE A 207 15.26 -14.98 11.41
N SER A 208 15.04 -15.96 10.54
CA SER A 208 13.83 -16.79 10.58
C SER A 208 13.74 -17.54 11.91
N CYS A 209 12.56 -17.56 12.52
CA CYS A 209 12.32 -18.28 13.76
C CYS A 209 12.47 -19.79 13.56
N ASP A 210 13.38 -20.44 14.28
CA ASP A 210 13.67 -21.88 14.16
C ASP A 210 12.48 -22.76 14.54
N SER A 211 11.68 -22.35 15.51
CA SER A 211 10.51 -23.11 15.98
C SER A 211 9.40 -23.18 14.95
N CYS A 212 9.04 -22.06 14.33
CA CYS A 212 7.95 -22.01 13.35
C CYS A 212 8.42 -21.91 11.90
N LYS A 213 9.73 -21.77 11.66
CA LYS A 213 10.33 -21.64 10.31
C LYS A 213 9.64 -20.54 9.49
N GLY A 214 9.41 -19.39 10.09
CA GLY A 214 8.75 -18.25 9.47
C GLY A 214 7.21 -18.32 9.38
N LYS A 215 6.59 -19.45 9.77
CA LYS A 215 5.15 -19.67 9.61
C LYS A 215 4.27 -18.88 10.58
N ARG A 216 4.82 -18.28 11.64
CA ARG A 216 4.13 -17.42 12.62
C ARG A 216 3.17 -18.13 13.58
N TYR A 217 2.76 -19.37 13.33
CA TYR A 217 1.76 -20.12 14.08
C TYR A 217 2.38 -21.30 14.80
N ASN A 218 1.67 -21.79 15.82
CA ASN A 218 1.97 -23.07 16.45
C ASN A 218 1.52 -24.23 15.55
N ARG A 219 1.99 -25.44 15.87
CA ARG A 219 1.73 -26.65 15.09
C ARG A 219 0.22 -26.95 14.95
N GLU A 220 -0.51 -26.83 16.04
CA GLU A 220 -1.94 -27.15 16.09
C GLU A 220 -2.79 -26.24 15.18
N GLY A 221 -2.48 -24.93 15.12
CA GLY A 221 -3.14 -23.99 14.20
C GLY A 221 -2.84 -24.28 12.72
N LEU A 222 -1.66 -24.87 12.44
CA LEU A 222 -1.26 -25.22 11.08
C LEU A 222 -1.84 -26.57 10.60
N GLU A 223 -2.35 -27.40 11.49
CA GLU A 223 -3.02 -28.66 11.12
C GLU A 223 -4.34 -28.42 10.40
N ILE A 224 -5.04 -27.34 10.75
CA ILE A 224 -6.32 -26.98 10.12
C ILE A 224 -6.08 -26.51 8.68
N LYS A 225 -6.75 -27.15 7.75
CA LYS A 225 -6.60 -26.87 6.32
C LYS A 225 -7.94 -26.60 5.65
N MET A 226 -7.97 -25.62 4.79
CA MET A 226 -9.05 -25.34 3.87
C MET A 226 -8.56 -25.62 2.44
N ARG A 227 -9.20 -26.57 1.73
CA ARG A 227 -8.78 -27.00 0.38
C ARG A 227 -7.27 -27.31 0.33
N GLY A 228 -6.73 -28.02 1.35
CA GLY A 228 -5.33 -28.43 1.45
C GLY A 228 -4.35 -27.33 1.90
N LYS A 229 -4.78 -26.09 2.11
CA LYS A 229 -3.95 -24.95 2.55
C LYS A 229 -4.24 -24.59 4.00
N ASN A 230 -3.20 -24.44 4.81
CA ASN A 230 -3.31 -23.91 6.17
C ASN A 230 -3.26 -22.40 6.18
N ILE A 231 -3.46 -21.76 7.33
CA ILE A 231 -3.50 -20.31 7.48
C ILE A 231 -2.19 -19.62 7.07
N SER A 232 -1.03 -20.26 7.28
CA SER A 232 0.28 -19.74 6.88
C SER A 232 0.47 -19.82 5.36
N ASP A 233 -0.02 -20.91 4.73
CA ASP A 233 0.00 -21.05 3.28
C ASP A 233 -0.82 -19.94 2.62
N ILE A 234 -1.99 -19.60 3.20
CA ILE A 234 -2.83 -18.48 2.74
C ILE A 234 -2.08 -17.15 2.82
N LEU A 235 -1.40 -16.87 3.94
CA LEU A 235 -0.61 -15.63 4.08
C LEU A 235 0.58 -15.58 3.11
N SER A 236 1.05 -16.73 2.65
CA SER A 236 2.16 -16.82 1.67
C SER A 236 1.71 -16.67 0.23
N MET A 237 0.40 -16.73 -0.05
CA MET A 237 -0.15 -16.51 -1.39
C MET A 237 0.03 -15.05 -1.80
N SER A 238 0.25 -14.83 -3.11
CA SER A 238 0.08 -13.51 -3.70
C SER A 238 -1.39 -13.09 -3.65
N VAL A 239 -1.66 -11.79 -3.76
CA VAL A 239 -3.03 -11.26 -3.85
C VAL A 239 -3.78 -11.90 -5.01
N GLU A 240 -3.11 -12.14 -6.14
CA GLU A 240 -3.70 -12.80 -7.31
C GLU A 240 -4.09 -14.25 -7.02
N GLN A 241 -3.16 -15.05 -6.49
CA GLN A 241 -3.44 -16.43 -6.08
C GLN A 241 -4.55 -16.54 -5.04
N ALA A 242 -4.55 -15.63 -4.06
CA ALA A 242 -5.59 -15.58 -3.04
C ALA A 242 -6.95 -15.16 -3.60
N SER A 243 -6.99 -14.23 -4.58
CA SER A 243 -8.23 -13.83 -5.26
C SER A 243 -8.88 -15.01 -6.00
N GLU A 244 -8.09 -15.86 -6.62
CA GLU A 244 -8.56 -17.09 -7.27
C GLU A 244 -9.03 -18.12 -6.23
N PHE A 245 -8.23 -18.33 -5.17
CA PHE A 245 -8.55 -19.26 -4.10
C PHE A 245 -9.86 -18.94 -3.38
N PHE A 246 -10.13 -17.65 -3.15
CA PHE A 246 -11.34 -17.15 -2.50
C PHE A 246 -12.41 -16.65 -3.48
N SER A 247 -12.38 -17.06 -4.75
CA SER A 247 -13.28 -16.61 -5.80
C SER A 247 -14.78 -16.69 -5.45
N ASN A 248 -15.15 -17.69 -4.64
CA ASN A 248 -16.54 -17.93 -4.22
C ASN A 248 -16.91 -17.24 -2.89
N ILE A 249 -16.05 -16.35 -2.35
CA ILE A 249 -16.26 -15.67 -1.08
C ILE A 249 -16.22 -14.15 -1.30
N PRO A 250 -17.37 -13.51 -1.57
CA PRO A 250 -17.43 -12.11 -1.98
C PRO A 250 -16.78 -11.14 -1.01
N SER A 251 -16.90 -11.36 0.30
CA SER A 251 -16.33 -10.50 1.35
C SER A 251 -14.79 -10.42 1.32
N ILE A 252 -14.14 -11.49 0.85
CA ILE A 252 -12.68 -11.54 0.67
C ILE A 252 -12.33 -11.12 -0.75
N LYS A 253 -12.99 -11.69 -1.75
CA LYS A 253 -12.73 -11.45 -3.17
C LYS A 253 -12.72 -9.97 -3.51
N ASN A 254 -13.75 -9.20 -3.14
CA ASN A 254 -13.87 -7.78 -3.47
C ASN A 254 -12.67 -6.96 -2.96
N LYS A 255 -12.16 -7.29 -1.77
CA LYS A 255 -10.99 -6.61 -1.19
C LYS A 255 -9.70 -6.96 -1.95
N LEU A 256 -9.54 -8.23 -2.34
CA LEU A 256 -8.38 -8.69 -3.10
C LEU A 256 -8.39 -8.16 -4.53
N GLU A 257 -9.57 -8.08 -5.16
CA GLU A 257 -9.73 -7.47 -6.49
C GLU A 257 -9.37 -5.99 -6.48
N THR A 258 -9.69 -5.26 -5.41
CA THR A 258 -9.27 -3.86 -5.27
C THR A 258 -7.75 -3.75 -5.30
N LEU A 259 -7.03 -4.60 -4.54
CA LEU A 259 -5.56 -4.62 -4.55
C LEU A 259 -5.02 -5.03 -5.94
N LYS A 260 -5.63 -6.00 -6.60
CA LYS A 260 -5.25 -6.42 -7.96
C LYS A 260 -5.44 -5.29 -8.97
N ASN A 261 -6.55 -4.56 -8.89
CA ASN A 261 -6.89 -3.47 -9.82
C ASN A 261 -5.93 -2.27 -9.71
N VAL A 262 -5.33 -2.04 -8.54
CA VAL A 262 -4.27 -1.02 -8.39
C VAL A 262 -2.87 -1.55 -8.71
N GLY A 263 -2.76 -2.78 -9.27
CA GLY A 263 -1.49 -3.36 -9.71
C GLY A 263 -0.71 -4.13 -8.65
N LEU A 264 -1.28 -4.38 -7.47
CA LEU A 264 -0.64 -5.08 -6.36
C LEU A 264 -0.93 -6.60 -6.32
N GLY A 265 -1.28 -7.20 -7.47
CA GLY A 265 -1.58 -8.63 -7.57
C GLY A 265 -0.44 -9.55 -7.15
N TYR A 266 0.80 -9.10 -7.28
CA TYR A 266 2.02 -9.87 -7.01
C TYR A 266 2.47 -9.88 -5.55
N ILE A 267 2.05 -8.92 -4.71
CA ILE A 267 2.47 -8.89 -3.30
C ILE A 267 1.83 -10.03 -2.52
N LYS A 268 2.54 -10.55 -1.51
CA LYS A 268 2.00 -11.62 -0.64
C LYS A 268 1.08 -11.05 0.43
N LEU A 269 -0.01 -11.74 0.76
CA LEU A 269 -0.96 -11.32 1.79
C LEU A 269 -0.30 -11.07 3.15
N GLY A 270 0.65 -11.93 3.54
CA GLY A 270 1.38 -11.84 4.80
C GLY A 270 2.72 -11.10 4.71
N GLN A 271 3.03 -10.44 3.59
CA GLN A 271 4.27 -9.67 3.44
C GLN A 271 4.32 -8.54 4.46
N PRO A 272 5.38 -8.44 5.27
CA PRO A 272 5.51 -7.33 6.21
C PRO A 272 5.45 -5.98 5.50
N SER A 273 4.67 -5.05 6.04
CA SER A 273 4.53 -3.70 5.46
C SER A 273 5.86 -2.92 5.44
N THR A 274 6.80 -3.27 6.30
CA THR A 274 8.16 -2.72 6.32
C THR A 274 9.00 -3.13 5.10
N GLN A 275 8.58 -4.15 4.36
CA GLN A 275 9.23 -4.63 3.13
C GLN A 275 8.56 -4.10 1.85
N LEU A 276 7.45 -3.38 1.99
CA LEU A 276 6.79 -2.75 0.87
C LEU A 276 7.56 -1.49 0.44
N SER A 277 7.69 -1.28 -0.85
CA SER A 277 8.19 -0.03 -1.40
C SER A 277 7.22 1.13 -1.09
N GLY A 278 7.69 2.38 -1.15
CA GLY A 278 6.84 3.54 -0.96
C GLY A 278 5.62 3.56 -1.89
N GLY A 279 5.79 3.16 -3.15
CA GLY A 279 4.69 3.07 -4.12
C GLY A 279 3.69 1.95 -3.81
N GLU A 280 4.15 0.81 -3.30
CA GLU A 280 3.27 -0.28 -2.87
C GLU A 280 2.49 0.08 -1.59
N ALA A 281 3.08 0.88 -0.71
CA ALA A 281 2.42 1.38 0.50
C ALA A 281 1.38 2.46 0.18
N GLN A 282 1.61 3.31 -0.84
CA GLN A 282 0.72 4.36 -1.32
C GLN A 282 -0.55 3.80 -1.94
#